data_6d980c205c31a59e2b0564026ecd7d79
#
_entry.id   6d980c205c31a59e2b0564026ecd7d79
#
_cell.length_a   1.000
_cell.length_b   1.000
_cell.length_c   1.000
_cell.angle_alpha   90.00
_cell.angle_beta   90.00
_cell.angle_gamma   90.00
#
_symmetry.space_group_name_H-M   'P 1'
#
loop_
_entity.id
_entity.type
_entity.pdbx_description
1 polymer ?
#
loop_
_entity_poly.entity_id
_entity_poly.type
_entity_poly.pdbx_seq_one_letter_code
_entity_poly.pdbx_strand_id
1 'polypeptide(L)'
;DGLPSTEGMGAIAEKIEASGWGERTVTYHLRDWLISRQRFWGTPIPIIYCDDCGTVPVPEQDLPVLLPEKVKFEADGRSPLTRDPDFLNTTCPDCGKAARRETDTLDTFVCSAWYHLRFASPRPDEDPFDNEQVRAWSPVTSYIGGREHAVMHLLYSRFFNKALRDLGFVEFDEPYAKLMNQGMLIKDHKKISKRSNPLNPDPIVEQQGADTLRCYLMFLGPWDHGGDWSDSGINGIKRWLGRVWDVAGRDFSGLGESGDAEAERSLERVSHATTQRVITDMEAFKFNTSIAGLMEFTTALIHAHDAGKISVRSWRAGVERLLLHTAPLAPHIAEELWERTGHTGSIHLEMNPEFDEALTATETITLAVQVNGKVRDQVEVPADVNQDDAVAAAKASSKVARHLEGMIEVKLIYVPGRLVNIVVRPQV
;
A
#
# COMPACT_ATOMS: atom_id res chain seq x y z
N ASP A 1 -4.92 -43.40 31.74
CA ASP A 1 -3.55 -42.94 31.99
C ASP A 1 -2.61 -43.54 30.94
N GLY A 2 -1.63 -42.76 30.49
CA GLY A 2 -0.60 -43.18 29.54
C GLY A 2 -0.87 -42.81 28.06
N LEU A 3 -1.99 -42.22 27.75
CA LEU A 3 -2.26 -41.65 26.41
C LEU A 3 -1.72 -40.23 26.26
N PRO A 4 -1.21 -39.87 25.09
CA PRO A 4 -0.97 -38.46 24.76
C PRO A 4 -2.25 -37.62 24.91
N SER A 5 -2.12 -36.32 25.24
CA SER A 5 -3.28 -35.44 25.52
C SER A 5 -4.33 -35.43 24.41
N THR A 6 -3.91 -35.46 23.16
CA THR A 6 -4.82 -35.44 21.99
C THR A 6 -5.63 -36.73 21.89
N GLU A 7 -4.99 -37.88 22.09
CA GLU A 7 -5.67 -39.19 22.09
C GLU A 7 -6.53 -39.36 23.34
N GLY A 8 -6.05 -38.90 24.49
CA GLY A 8 -6.77 -38.92 25.75
C GLY A 8 -8.05 -38.10 25.72
N MET A 9 -8.04 -36.94 25.04
CA MET A 9 -9.25 -36.11 24.80
C MET A 9 -10.29 -36.85 23.96
N GLY A 10 -9.86 -37.56 22.91
CA GLY A 10 -10.74 -38.40 22.09
C GLY A 10 -11.38 -39.53 22.90
N ALA A 11 -10.56 -40.29 23.59
CA ALA A 11 -11.02 -41.43 24.38
C ALA A 11 -11.96 -41.06 25.53
N ILE A 12 -11.72 -39.94 26.20
CA ILE A 12 -12.61 -39.47 27.28
C ILE A 12 -13.94 -38.95 26.75
N ALA A 13 -13.93 -38.28 25.58
CA ALA A 13 -15.16 -37.82 24.92
C ALA A 13 -16.03 -39.04 24.51
N GLU A 14 -15.44 -40.07 23.91
CA GLU A 14 -16.16 -41.32 23.57
C GLU A 14 -16.76 -41.97 24.79
N LYS A 15 -16.01 -42.02 25.91
CA LYS A 15 -16.51 -42.59 27.17
C LYS A 15 -17.68 -41.80 27.74
N ILE A 16 -17.64 -40.45 27.65
CA ILE A 16 -18.73 -39.56 28.10
C ILE A 16 -20.00 -39.82 27.29
N GLU A 17 -19.85 -39.89 25.97
CA GLU A 17 -20.98 -40.20 25.06
C GLU A 17 -21.56 -41.57 25.29
N ALA A 18 -20.72 -42.59 25.36
CA ALA A 18 -21.15 -43.97 25.63
C ALA A 18 -21.83 -44.15 27.01
N SER A 19 -21.48 -43.33 27.98
CA SER A 19 -22.09 -43.34 29.32
C SER A 19 -23.36 -42.46 29.43
N GLY A 20 -23.75 -41.74 28.37
CA GLY A 20 -24.89 -40.83 28.39
C GLY A 20 -24.70 -39.59 29.28
N TRP A 21 -23.45 -39.26 29.62
CA TRP A 21 -23.13 -38.11 30.49
C TRP A 21 -23.02 -36.80 29.77
N GLY A 22 -22.95 -36.81 28.42
CA GLY A 22 -22.87 -35.67 27.56
C GLY A 22 -22.63 -36.05 26.11
N GLU A 23 -22.57 -35.08 25.23
CA GLU A 23 -22.29 -35.22 23.80
C GLU A 23 -21.22 -34.27 23.33
N ARG A 24 -20.50 -34.62 22.28
CA ARG A 24 -19.60 -33.69 21.60
C ARG A 24 -20.43 -32.63 20.94
N THR A 25 -20.03 -31.37 21.17
CA THR A 25 -20.65 -30.22 20.53
C THR A 25 -19.58 -29.33 19.91
N VAL A 26 -19.94 -28.68 18.82
CA VAL A 26 -19.08 -27.66 18.18
C VAL A 26 -19.61 -26.30 18.59
N THR A 27 -18.75 -25.53 19.24
CA THR A 27 -19.05 -24.13 19.53
C THR A 27 -18.20 -23.20 18.66
N TYR A 28 -18.85 -22.24 18.04
CA TYR A 28 -18.16 -21.25 17.22
C TYR A 28 -17.77 -20.05 18.08
N HIS A 29 -16.51 -19.62 18.00
CA HIS A 29 -16.04 -18.41 18.67
C HIS A 29 -16.53 -17.13 18.01
N LEU A 30 -16.90 -17.21 16.73
CA LEU A 30 -17.49 -16.09 16.00
C LEU A 30 -18.97 -15.96 16.38
N ARG A 31 -19.38 -14.75 16.80
CA ARG A 31 -20.79 -14.45 17.03
C ARG A 31 -21.50 -14.25 15.71
N ASP A 32 -22.81 -14.57 15.69
CA ASP A 32 -23.65 -14.28 14.55
C ASP A 32 -23.63 -12.78 14.20
N TRP A 33 -23.65 -12.49 12.92
CA TRP A 33 -23.68 -11.12 12.46
C TRP A 33 -25.12 -10.61 12.41
N LEU A 34 -25.28 -9.34 12.76
CA LEU A 34 -26.54 -8.65 12.55
C LEU A 34 -26.62 -8.26 11.07
N ILE A 35 -27.68 -8.71 10.39
CA ILE A 35 -27.92 -8.41 8.97
C ILE A 35 -28.64 -7.08 8.82
N SER A 36 -29.55 -6.72 9.75
CA SER A 36 -30.42 -5.55 9.66
C SER A 36 -29.97 -4.39 10.57
N ARG A 37 -30.34 -3.18 10.16
CA ARG A 37 -30.15 -1.93 10.91
C ARG A 37 -31.39 -1.05 10.82
N GLN A 38 -31.79 -0.49 11.96
CA GLN A 38 -32.88 0.45 12.12
C GLN A 38 -32.47 1.85 11.67
N ARG A 39 -32.14 1.99 10.39
CA ARG A 39 -31.70 3.26 9.80
C ARG A 39 -32.11 3.38 8.34
N PHE A 40 -32.26 4.61 7.88
CA PHE A 40 -32.63 4.92 6.49
C PHE A 40 -31.55 4.47 5.49
N TRP A 41 -30.28 4.72 5.80
CA TRP A 41 -29.19 4.48 4.87
C TRP A 41 -28.80 3.00 4.83
N GLY A 42 -29.02 2.37 3.67
CA GLY A 42 -28.70 0.98 3.41
C GLY A 42 -29.62 0.39 2.34
N THR A 43 -29.36 -0.83 1.91
CA THR A 43 -30.23 -1.55 1.00
C THR A 43 -31.50 -2.02 1.73
N PRO A 44 -32.71 -1.69 1.28
CA PRO A 44 -33.95 -2.21 1.86
C PRO A 44 -33.97 -3.74 1.85
N ILE A 45 -34.48 -4.33 2.92
CA ILE A 45 -34.63 -5.78 3.02
C ILE A 45 -35.96 -6.14 2.31
N PRO A 46 -35.94 -7.03 1.29
CA PRO A 46 -37.10 -7.30 0.46
C PRO A 46 -38.12 -8.26 1.12
N ILE A 47 -38.64 -7.87 2.27
CA ILE A 47 -39.59 -8.64 3.09
C ILE A 47 -40.86 -7.82 3.32
N ILE A 48 -41.98 -8.52 3.32
CA ILE A 48 -43.33 -8.00 3.59
C ILE A 48 -43.94 -8.80 4.75
N TYR A 49 -44.56 -8.11 5.69
CA TYR A 49 -45.26 -8.70 6.83
C TYR A 49 -46.75 -8.63 6.61
N CYS A 50 -47.40 -9.77 6.49
CA CYS A 50 -48.83 -9.94 6.34
C CYS A 50 -49.42 -10.61 7.58
N ASP A 51 -50.53 -10.10 8.10
CA ASP A 51 -51.15 -10.66 9.30
C ASP A 51 -51.69 -12.09 9.08
N ASP A 52 -52.06 -12.47 7.83
CA ASP A 52 -52.53 -13.81 7.49
C ASP A 52 -51.44 -14.76 7.00
N CYS A 53 -50.49 -14.25 6.16
CA CYS A 53 -49.50 -15.08 5.51
C CYS A 53 -48.13 -15.09 6.27
N GLY A 54 -47.96 -14.22 7.26
CA GLY A 54 -46.71 -14.07 7.98
C GLY A 54 -45.67 -13.28 7.21
N THR A 55 -44.44 -13.80 7.20
CA THR A 55 -43.29 -13.19 6.49
C THR A 55 -43.24 -13.66 5.05
N VAL A 56 -43.39 -12.74 4.11
CA VAL A 56 -43.44 -13.00 2.67
C VAL A 56 -42.34 -12.24 1.94
N PRO A 57 -41.57 -12.85 1.04
CA PRO A 57 -40.59 -12.14 0.23
C PRO A 57 -41.26 -11.23 -0.80
N VAL A 58 -40.63 -10.13 -1.14
CA VAL A 58 -41.01 -9.31 -2.30
C VAL A 58 -40.78 -10.14 -3.57
N PRO A 59 -41.75 -10.24 -4.50
CA PRO A 59 -41.57 -10.97 -5.75
C PRO A 59 -40.38 -10.42 -6.57
N GLU A 60 -39.68 -11.27 -7.29
CA GLU A 60 -38.50 -10.89 -8.08
C GLU A 60 -38.79 -9.78 -9.10
N GLN A 61 -39.94 -9.81 -9.74
CA GLN A 61 -40.36 -8.78 -10.71
C GLN A 61 -40.58 -7.41 -10.08
N ASP A 62 -40.74 -7.32 -8.75
CA ASP A 62 -40.92 -6.07 -8.01
C ASP A 62 -39.63 -5.57 -7.36
N LEU A 63 -38.49 -6.22 -7.64
CA LEU A 63 -37.16 -5.78 -7.22
C LEU A 63 -36.56 -4.80 -8.23
N PRO A 64 -35.71 -3.86 -7.77
CA PRO A 64 -35.32 -3.61 -6.39
C PRO A 64 -36.35 -2.82 -5.58
N VAL A 65 -36.41 -3.05 -4.27
CA VAL A 65 -37.16 -2.17 -3.37
C VAL A 65 -36.35 -0.86 -3.22
N LEU A 66 -36.97 0.25 -3.66
CA LEU A 66 -36.32 1.55 -3.66
C LEU A 66 -36.58 2.31 -2.36
N LEU A 67 -35.55 3.04 -1.89
CA LEU A 67 -35.70 4.00 -0.79
C LEU A 67 -36.50 5.24 -1.27
N PRO A 68 -37.32 5.85 -0.40
CA PRO A 68 -37.93 7.14 -0.71
C PRO A 68 -36.90 8.23 -0.96
N GLU A 69 -37.12 9.07 -1.98
CA GLU A 69 -36.21 10.19 -2.26
C GLU A 69 -36.19 11.24 -1.16
N LYS A 70 -37.29 11.43 -0.45
CA LYS A 70 -37.44 12.43 0.61
C LYS A 70 -38.02 11.79 1.85
N VAL A 71 -37.33 11.92 2.95
CA VAL A 71 -37.76 11.45 4.28
C VAL A 71 -37.59 12.55 5.32
N LYS A 72 -38.44 12.52 6.33
CA LYS A 72 -38.30 13.38 7.51
C LYS A 72 -37.45 12.66 8.56
N PHE A 73 -36.35 13.28 8.95
CA PHE A 73 -35.56 12.85 10.11
C PHE A 73 -36.09 13.54 11.37
N GLU A 74 -36.31 12.74 12.41
CA GLU A 74 -36.67 13.21 13.74
C GLU A 74 -35.66 12.72 14.76
N ALA A 75 -35.48 13.47 15.87
CA ALA A 75 -34.45 13.18 16.86
C ALA A 75 -34.89 12.10 17.91
N ASP A 76 -35.67 11.11 17.48
CA ASP A 76 -36.18 10.04 18.36
C ASP A 76 -35.47 8.69 18.16
N GLY A 77 -34.44 8.64 17.30
CA GLY A 77 -33.64 7.45 17.04
C GLY A 77 -34.30 6.36 16.21
N ARG A 78 -35.53 6.58 15.69
CA ARG A 78 -36.22 5.62 14.80
C ARG A 78 -35.85 5.84 13.33
N SER A 79 -35.87 4.77 12.56
CA SER A 79 -35.73 4.87 11.11
C SER A 79 -36.85 5.72 10.50
N PRO A 80 -36.55 6.71 9.64
CA PRO A 80 -37.59 7.48 8.93
C PRO A 80 -38.58 6.60 8.13
N LEU A 81 -38.13 5.43 7.67
CA LEU A 81 -38.97 4.48 6.90
C LEU A 81 -40.16 3.99 7.70
N THR A 82 -40.09 3.94 9.03
CA THR A 82 -41.22 3.55 9.88
C THR A 82 -42.35 4.57 9.90
N ARG A 83 -42.12 5.78 9.38
CA ARG A 83 -43.10 6.90 9.37
C ARG A 83 -43.50 7.32 7.96
N ASP A 84 -42.91 6.72 6.96
CA ASP A 84 -43.30 6.94 5.57
C ASP A 84 -44.40 5.97 5.19
N PRO A 85 -45.67 6.43 5.12
CA PRO A 85 -46.78 5.54 4.83
C PRO A 85 -46.75 4.98 3.41
N ASP A 86 -46.15 5.69 2.45
CA ASP A 86 -46.02 5.26 1.07
C ASP A 86 -44.98 4.14 0.92
N PHE A 87 -43.93 4.18 1.74
CA PHE A 87 -42.94 3.09 1.81
C PHE A 87 -43.47 1.92 2.64
N LEU A 88 -44.01 2.19 3.83
CA LEU A 88 -44.38 1.17 4.82
C LEU A 88 -45.55 0.29 4.34
N ASN A 89 -46.62 0.92 3.84
CA ASN A 89 -47.85 0.21 3.48
C ASN A 89 -47.72 -0.41 2.09
N THR A 90 -48.12 -1.67 1.99
CA THR A 90 -48.10 -2.42 0.73
C THR A 90 -49.21 -3.46 0.70
N THR A 91 -49.30 -4.21 -0.37
CA THR A 91 -50.19 -5.34 -0.54
C THR A 91 -49.43 -6.65 -0.45
N CYS A 92 -49.94 -7.62 0.26
CA CYS A 92 -49.35 -8.95 0.32
C CYS A 92 -49.41 -9.62 -1.06
N PRO A 93 -48.27 -10.10 -1.62
CA PRO A 93 -48.28 -10.73 -2.94
C PRO A 93 -49.02 -12.08 -2.94
N ASP A 94 -49.11 -12.78 -1.80
CA ASP A 94 -49.74 -14.11 -1.72
C ASP A 94 -51.28 -14.04 -1.59
N CYS A 95 -51.82 -13.12 -0.77
CA CYS A 95 -53.25 -13.09 -0.48
C CYS A 95 -53.97 -11.81 -0.91
N GLY A 96 -53.23 -10.78 -1.40
CA GLY A 96 -53.81 -9.51 -1.86
C GLY A 96 -54.29 -8.57 -0.74
N LYS A 97 -54.12 -8.92 0.54
CA LYS A 97 -54.55 -8.09 1.67
C LYS A 97 -53.52 -7.01 2.00
N ALA A 98 -53.93 -6.01 2.77
CA ALA A 98 -53.02 -4.98 3.30
C ALA A 98 -51.90 -5.60 4.12
N ALA A 99 -50.70 -5.13 3.90
CA ALA A 99 -49.48 -5.63 4.51
C ALA A 99 -48.47 -4.49 4.75
N ARG A 100 -47.36 -4.77 5.40
CA ARG A 100 -46.34 -3.78 5.73
C ARG A 100 -44.97 -4.26 5.24
N ARG A 101 -44.19 -3.35 4.64
CA ARG A 101 -42.79 -3.62 4.28
C ARG A 101 -41.90 -3.64 5.51
N GLU A 102 -40.80 -4.39 5.42
CA GLU A 102 -39.70 -4.26 6.34
C GLU A 102 -39.12 -2.85 6.23
N THR A 103 -38.83 -2.23 7.39
CA THR A 103 -38.28 -0.86 7.49
C THR A 103 -36.82 -0.82 7.91
N ASP A 104 -36.24 -1.95 8.24
CA ASP A 104 -34.83 -2.10 8.42
C ASP A 104 -34.11 -2.12 7.06
N THR A 105 -32.87 -1.69 7.05
CA THR A 105 -31.98 -1.81 5.89
C THR A 105 -30.84 -2.79 6.21
N LEU A 106 -30.22 -3.34 5.18
CA LEU A 106 -29.06 -4.21 5.36
C LEU A 106 -27.90 -3.45 6.02
N ASP A 107 -27.14 -4.17 6.83
CA ASP A 107 -25.90 -3.65 7.42
C ASP A 107 -24.92 -3.22 6.33
N THR A 108 -24.16 -2.16 6.60
CA THR A 108 -23.18 -1.61 5.65
C THR A 108 -22.19 -2.65 5.16
N PHE A 109 -21.74 -3.57 6.03
CA PHE A 109 -20.78 -4.60 5.64
C PHE A 109 -21.42 -5.69 4.75
N VAL A 110 -22.71 -5.96 4.88
CA VAL A 110 -23.43 -6.82 3.93
C VAL A 110 -23.44 -6.19 2.54
N CYS A 111 -23.77 -4.90 2.45
CA CYS A 111 -23.79 -4.16 1.19
C CYS A 111 -22.39 -4.05 0.58
N SER A 112 -21.35 -3.77 1.39
CA SER A 112 -19.98 -3.59 0.89
C SER A 112 -19.23 -4.91 0.67
N ALA A 113 -19.77 -6.06 1.07
CA ALA A 113 -19.11 -7.35 0.98
C ALA A 113 -18.79 -7.78 -0.45
N TRP A 114 -19.60 -7.40 -1.41
CA TRP A 114 -19.52 -7.84 -2.81
C TRP A 114 -19.27 -6.70 -3.82
N TYR A 115 -18.93 -5.48 -3.35
CA TYR A 115 -18.77 -4.31 -4.22
C TYR A 115 -17.74 -4.51 -5.34
N HIS A 116 -16.70 -5.32 -5.08
CA HIS A 116 -15.63 -5.62 -6.04
C HIS A 116 -16.15 -6.36 -7.28
N LEU A 117 -17.19 -7.20 -7.13
CA LEU A 117 -17.85 -7.87 -8.25
C LEU A 117 -18.63 -6.85 -9.09
N ARG A 118 -19.33 -5.93 -8.44
CA ARG A 118 -20.05 -4.85 -9.12
C ARG A 118 -19.11 -3.86 -9.83
N PHE A 119 -17.90 -3.64 -9.32
CA PHE A 119 -16.88 -2.82 -10.00
C PHE A 119 -16.42 -3.40 -11.32
N ALA A 120 -16.32 -4.72 -11.43
CA ALA A 120 -15.97 -5.39 -12.68
C ALA A 120 -17.04 -5.20 -13.77
N SER A 121 -18.33 -5.05 -13.37
CA SER A 121 -19.46 -4.84 -14.28
C SER A 121 -20.41 -3.80 -13.72
N PRO A 122 -20.12 -2.50 -13.83
CA PRO A 122 -20.84 -1.45 -13.11
C PRO A 122 -22.26 -1.17 -13.64
N ARG A 123 -22.62 -1.67 -14.81
CA ARG A 123 -23.89 -1.36 -15.49
C ARG A 123 -24.60 -2.60 -16.08
N PRO A 124 -24.74 -3.73 -15.36
CA PRO A 124 -25.64 -4.78 -15.80
C PRO A 124 -27.08 -4.37 -15.45
N ASP A 125 -28.02 -4.62 -16.35
CA ASP A 125 -29.41 -4.21 -16.19
C ASP A 125 -30.27 -5.34 -15.58
N GLU A 126 -29.91 -6.59 -15.81
CA GLU A 126 -30.72 -7.77 -15.44
C GLU A 126 -30.08 -8.56 -14.28
N ASP A 127 -28.74 -8.67 -14.25
CA ASP A 127 -28.00 -9.46 -13.27
C ASP A 127 -27.26 -8.57 -12.24
N PRO A 128 -26.92 -9.07 -11.05
CA PRO A 128 -26.13 -8.34 -10.07
C PRO A 128 -24.74 -7.95 -10.59
N PHE A 129 -24.16 -8.76 -11.48
CA PHE A 129 -22.89 -8.53 -12.18
C PHE A 129 -22.77 -9.45 -13.39
N ASP A 130 -21.96 -9.06 -14.37
CA ASP A 130 -21.60 -9.86 -15.53
C ASP A 130 -20.52 -10.88 -15.15
N ASN A 131 -20.84 -12.17 -15.30
CA ASN A 131 -19.93 -13.27 -14.95
C ASN A 131 -18.65 -13.31 -15.78
N GLU A 132 -18.70 -12.90 -17.06
CA GLU A 132 -17.50 -12.86 -17.92
C GLU A 132 -16.53 -11.77 -17.44
N GLN A 133 -17.06 -10.58 -17.16
CA GLN A 133 -16.26 -9.48 -16.61
C GLN A 133 -15.69 -9.83 -15.24
N VAL A 134 -16.50 -10.41 -14.35
CA VAL A 134 -16.00 -10.85 -13.04
C VAL A 134 -14.91 -11.90 -13.19
N ARG A 135 -15.06 -12.87 -14.07
CA ARG A 135 -14.04 -13.90 -14.33
C ARG A 135 -12.73 -13.29 -14.87
N ALA A 136 -12.81 -12.26 -15.70
CA ALA A 136 -11.64 -11.57 -16.26
C ALA A 136 -10.86 -10.74 -15.22
N TRP A 137 -11.56 -10.14 -14.23
CA TRP A 137 -10.98 -9.20 -13.27
C TRP A 137 -10.78 -9.75 -11.85
N SER A 138 -11.26 -10.96 -11.57
CA SER A 138 -11.19 -11.56 -10.23
C SER A 138 -10.34 -12.82 -10.20
N PRO A 139 -9.73 -13.16 -9.04
CA PRO A 139 -9.73 -12.39 -7.80
C PRO A 139 -8.97 -11.08 -7.90
N VAL A 140 -9.30 -10.10 -7.06
CA VAL A 140 -8.59 -8.81 -7.01
C VAL A 140 -7.12 -9.03 -6.68
N THR A 141 -6.22 -8.53 -7.52
CA THR A 141 -4.77 -8.79 -7.42
C THR A 141 -4.17 -8.34 -6.09
N SER A 142 -4.50 -7.13 -5.64
CA SER A 142 -4.03 -6.57 -4.37
C SER A 142 -5.12 -5.78 -3.69
N TYR A 143 -5.41 -6.10 -2.44
CA TYR A 143 -6.37 -5.39 -1.62
C TYR A 143 -5.66 -4.61 -0.52
N ILE A 144 -5.89 -3.30 -0.50
CA ILE A 144 -5.16 -2.36 0.36
C ILE A 144 -6.15 -1.74 1.34
N GLY A 145 -5.86 -1.81 2.63
CA GLY A 145 -6.75 -1.25 3.64
C GLY A 145 -6.21 -1.36 5.07
N GLY A 146 -6.96 -0.80 6.03
CA GLY A 146 -6.63 -0.85 7.45
C GLY A 146 -6.76 -2.27 8.01
N ARG A 147 -5.83 -2.63 8.87
CA ARG A 147 -5.81 -3.97 9.54
C ARG A 147 -7.06 -4.27 10.35
N GLU A 148 -7.79 -3.25 10.81
CA GLU A 148 -9.06 -3.38 11.52
C GLU A 148 -10.14 -4.08 10.71
N HIS A 149 -10.07 -3.98 9.38
CA HIS A 149 -11.02 -4.63 8.49
C HIS A 149 -10.86 -6.15 8.38
N ALA A 150 -9.77 -6.72 8.89
CA ALA A 150 -9.58 -8.18 8.92
C ALA A 150 -10.72 -8.90 9.63
N VAL A 151 -11.27 -8.31 10.70
CA VAL A 151 -12.41 -8.83 11.47
C VAL A 151 -13.73 -8.10 11.19
N MET A 152 -13.77 -7.22 10.21
CA MET A 152 -14.96 -6.47 9.78
C MET A 152 -15.23 -6.70 8.30
N HIS A 153 -15.03 -5.71 7.45
CA HIS A 153 -15.34 -5.78 6.02
C HIS A 153 -14.73 -7.01 5.32
N LEU A 154 -13.47 -7.34 5.56
CA LEU A 154 -12.82 -8.48 4.89
C LEU A 154 -13.44 -9.82 5.29
N LEU A 155 -13.84 -9.97 6.55
CA LEU A 155 -14.50 -11.18 7.00
C LEU A 155 -15.86 -11.36 6.32
N TYR A 156 -16.67 -10.29 6.24
CA TYR A 156 -17.92 -10.30 5.50
C TYR A 156 -17.72 -10.60 3.99
N SER A 157 -16.74 -9.94 3.37
CA SER A 157 -16.49 -10.10 1.94
C SER A 157 -16.05 -11.52 1.59
N ARG A 158 -15.17 -12.12 2.38
CA ARG A 158 -14.74 -13.50 2.19
C ARG A 158 -15.88 -14.50 2.40
N PHE A 159 -16.67 -14.30 3.45
CA PHE A 159 -17.85 -15.14 3.70
C PHE A 159 -18.85 -15.01 2.54
N PHE A 160 -19.17 -13.80 2.13
CA PHE A 160 -20.13 -13.54 1.06
C PHE A 160 -19.68 -14.14 -0.27
N ASN A 161 -18.40 -14.00 -0.60
CA ASN A 161 -17.83 -14.62 -1.80
C ASN A 161 -17.95 -16.15 -1.78
N LYS A 162 -17.67 -16.81 -0.63
CA LYS A 162 -17.83 -18.25 -0.47
C LYS A 162 -19.29 -18.68 -0.62
N ALA A 163 -20.21 -17.92 -0.07
CA ALA A 163 -21.66 -18.17 -0.24
C ALA A 163 -22.07 -18.03 -1.72
N LEU A 164 -21.63 -17.00 -2.42
CA LEU A 164 -21.87 -16.83 -3.85
C LEU A 164 -21.25 -17.95 -4.69
N ARG A 165 -20.06 -18.44 -4.33
CA ARG A 165 -19.47 -19.61 -4.97
C ARG A 165 -20.34 -20.87 -4.76
N ASP A 166 -20.77 -21.13 -3.54
CA ASP A 166 -21.59 -22.30 -3.22
C ASP A 166 -22.96 -22.25 -3.93
N LEU A 167 -23.46 -21.05 -4.21
CA LEU A 167 -24.66 -20.81 -5.00
C LEU A 167 -24.41 -20.79 -6.53
N GLY A 168 -23.15 -20.90 -6.97
CA GLY A 168 -22.80 -20.99 -8.39
C GLY A 168 -22.68 -19.63 -9.11
N PHE A 169 -22.66 -18.51 -8.38
CA PHE A 169 -22.51 -17.17 -8.96
C PHE A 169 -21.06 -16.81 -9.31
N VAL A 170 -20.08 -17.32 -8.58
CA VAL A 170 -18.66 -17.11 -8.83
C VAL A 170 -17.89 -18.44 -8.75
N GLU A 171 -16.70 -18.51 -9.37
CA GLU A 171 -15.91 -19.74 -9.46
C GLU A 171 -14.71 -19.78 -8.49
N PHE A 172 -14.38 -18.65 -7.87
CA PHE A 172 -13.21 -18.52 -6.98
C PHE A 172 -13.61 -18.46 -5.50
N ASP A 173 -12.72 -19.00 -4.66
CA ASP A 173 -12.93 -19.16 -3.21
C ASP A 173 -12.63 -17.88 -2.43
N GLU A 174 -11.54 -17.20 -2.76
CA GLU A 174 -11.09 -15.97 -2.09
C GLU A 174 -11.20 -14.76 -3.02
N PRO A 175 -11.84 -13.66 -2.56
CA PRO A 175 -12.05 -12.49 -3.41
C PRO A 175 -10.76 -11.69 -3.69
N TYR A 176 -9.74 -11.84 -2.83
CA TYR A 176 -8.50 -11.08 -2.87
C TYR A 176 -7.29 -12.02 -2.90
N ALA A 177 -6.43 -11.88 -3.92
CA ALA A 177 -5.21 -12.70 -4.05
C ALA A 177 -4.14 -12.27 -3.04
N LYS A 178 -4.04 -10.99 -2.74
CA LYS A 178 -3.05 -10.43 -1.81
C LYS A 178 -3.67 -9.34 -0.94
N LEU A 179 -3.38 -9.37 0.36
CA LEU A 179 -3.76 -8.32 1.31
C LEU A 179 -2.54 -7.50 1.70
N MET A 180 -2.65 -6.18 1.56
CA MET A 180 -1.61 -5.21 1.90
C MET A 180 -2.15 -4.22 2.93
N ASN A 181 -1.87 -4.47 4.21
CA ASN A 181 -2.30 -3.56 5.26
C ASN A 181 -1.28 -2.43 5.45
N GLN A 182 -1.77 -1.18 5.42
CA GLN A 182 -0.95 -0.05 5.81
C GLN A 182 -0.76 0.01 7.32
N GLY A 183 0.39 0.56 7.74
CA GLY A 183 0.65 0.91 9.13
C GLY A 183 -0.18 2.10 9.60
N MET A 184 -0.15 2.35 10.91
CA MET A 184 -0.88 3.47 11.50
C MET A 184 -0.03 4.74 11.50
N LEU A 185 -0.69 5.86 11.19
CA LEU A 185 -0.11 7.17 11.43
C LEU A 185 -0.38 7.60 12.87
N ILE A 186 0.68 8.05 13.52
CA ILE A 186 0.63 8.63 14.86
C ILE A 186 1.13 10.07 14.83
N LYS A 187 0.70 10.88 15.76
CA LYS A 187 1.22 12.22 16.04
C LYS A 187 1.26 12.40 17.55
N ASP A 188 2.38 12.87 18.07
CA ASP A 188 2.59 13.04 19.50
C ASP A 188 2.29 11.75 20.31
N HIS A 189 2.78 10.61 19.79
CA HIS A 189 2.58 9.26 20.34
C HIS A 189 1.12 8.80 20.41
N LYS A 190 0.19 9.45 19.72
CA LYS A 190 -1.22 9.09 19.68
C LYS A 190 -1.67 8.79 18.26
N LYS A 191 -2.57 7.79 18.12
CA LYS A 191 -3.20 7.47 16.84
C LYS A 191 -3.95 8.70 16.30
N ILE A 192 -3.72 9.04 15.04
CA ILE A 192 -4.53 10.04 14.32
C ILE A 192 -5.90 9.44 14.04
N SER A 193 -6.96 10.07 14.51
CA SER A 193 -8.35 9.63 14.28
C SER A 193 -9.33 10.80 14.35
N LYS A 194 -10.52 10.62 13.78
CA LYS A 194 -11.58 11.65 13.81
C LYS A 194 -11.98 12.10 15.23
N ARG A 195 -11.86 11.21 16.23
CA ARG A 195 -12.25 11.45 17.61
C ARG A 195 -11.12 11.91 18.53
N SER A 196 -9.90 11.55 18.15
CA SER A 196 -8.71 11.81 18.95
C SER A 196 -7.59 12.25 18.03
N ASN A 197 -7.00 13.43 18.30
CA ASN A 197 -5.87 13.97 17.56
C ASN A 197 -6.12 14.04 16.02
N PRO A 198 -7.20 14.71 15.54
CA PRO A 198 -7.51 14.78 14.13
C PRO A 198 -6.44 15.59 13.38
N LEU A 199 -6.05 15.09 12.21
CA LEU A 199 -5.21 15.80 11.26
C LEU A 199 -6.05 16.03 9.99
N ASN A 200 -6.41 17.29 9.73
CA ASN A 200 -7.13 17.64 8.52
C ASN A 200 -6.12 17.85 7.38
N PRO A 201 -6.25 17.14 6.24
CA PRO A 201 -5.37 17.31 5.09
C PRO A 201 -5.55 18.66 4.37
N ASP A 202 -6.76 19.26 4.40
CA ASP A 202 -7.06 20.43 3.59
C ASP A 202 -6.11 21.62 3.84
N PRO A 203 -5.88 22.08 5.10
CA PRO A 203 -4.94 23.16 5.35
C PRO A 203 -3.50 22.84 4.93
N ILE A 204 -3.13 21.56 4.96
CA ILE A 204 -1.79 21.10 4.54
C ILE A 204 -1.68 21.19 3.02
N VAL A 205 -2.71 20.75 2.30
CA VAL A 205 -2.76 20.83 0.84
C VAL A 205 -2.75 22.29 0.39
N GLU A 206 -3.51 23.16 1.05
CA GLU A 206 -3.52 24.60 0.73
C GLU A 206 -2.15 25.27 0.92
N GLN A 207 -1.40 24.89 1.96
CA GLN A 207 -0.12 25.51 2.30
C GLN A 207 1.09 24.88 1.59
N GLN A 208 1.06 23.56 1.40
CA GLN A 208 2.21 22.78 0.96
C GLN A 208 2.04 22.13 -0.43
N GLY A 209 0.80 22.05 -0.91
CA GLY A 209 0.44 21.34 -2.13
C GLY A 209 0.12 19.87 -1.91
N ALA A 210 -0.76 19.30 -2.74
CA ALA A 210 -1.19 17.92 -2.67
C ALA A 210 -0.02 16.93 -2.88
N ASP A 211 0.84 17.19 -3.85
CA ASP A 211 2.00 16.32 -4.14
C ASP A 211 2.98 16.23 -2.98
N THR A 212 3.18 17.34 -2.26
CA THR A 212 4.03 17.35 -1.05
C THR A 212 3.44 16.46 0.04
N LEU A 213 2.12 16.57 0.28
CA LEU A 213 1.45 15.71 1.26
C LEU A 213 1.51 14.24 0.86
N ARG A 214 1.21 13.90 -0.42
CA ARG A 214 1.28 12.54 -0.94
C ARG A 214 2.65 11.92 -0.74
N CYS A 215 3.69 12.60 -1.24
CA CYS A 215 5.07 12.12 -1.10
C CYS A 215 5.51 12.02 0.36
N TYR A 216 5.07 12.95 1.22
CA TYR A 216 5.41 12.90 2.64
C TYR A 216 4.80 11.69 3.34
N LEU A 217 3.52 11.39 3.10
CA LEU A 217 2.86 10.20 3.64
C LEU A 217 3.56 8.91 3.20
N MET A 218 3.98 8.84 1.95
CA MET A 218 4.74 7.70 1.40
C MET A 218 6.17 7.61 1.95
N PHE A 219 6.77 8.73 2.34
CA PHE A 219 8.15 8.79 2.82
C PHE A 219 8.29 8.54 4.33
N LEU A 220 7.23 8.68 5.12
CA LEU A 220 7.25 8.60 6.58
C LEU A 220 7.88 7.31 7.14
N GLY A 221 7.77 6.20 6.41
CA GLY A 221 8.33 4.91 6.82
C GLY A 221 7.89 3.77 5.93
N PRO A 222 8.27 2.53 6.25
CA PRO A 222 7.77 1.36 5.55
C PRO A 222 6.25 1.31 5.60
N TRP A 223 5.63 0.90 4.48
CA TRP A 223 4.18 0.91 4.29
C TRP A 223 3.40 0.22 5.42
N ASP A 224 3.87 -0.94 5.85
CA ASP A 224 3.23 -1.79 6.85
C ASP A 224 3.47 -1.35 8.31
N HIS A 225 4.46 -0.49 8.55
CA HIS A 225 4.78 0.03 9.89
C HIS A 225 4.06 1.35 10.17
N GLY A 226 3.79 2.16 9.12
CA GLY A 226 3.30 3.52 9.27
C GLY A 226 4.40 4.49 9.69
N GLY A 227 4.04 5.58 10.36
CA GLY A 227 5.02 6.58 10.77
C GLY A 227 4.49 7.62 11.76
N ASP A 228 5.42 8.36 12.35
CA ASP A 228 5.10 9.48 13.23
C ASP A 228 5.06 10.78 12.42
N TRP A 229 3.92 11.46 12.46
CA TRP A 229 3.73 12.73 11.76
C TRP A 229 4.57 13.83 12.39
N SER A 230 5.33 14.52 11.58
CA SER A 230 6.11 15.70 11.98
C SER A 230 5.76 16.90 11.10
N ASP A 231 5.28 17.97 11.71
CA ASP A 231 4.94 19.22 11.00
C ASP A 231 6.19 19.89 10.32
N SER A 232 7.39 19.58 10.80
CA SER A 232 8.64 20.03 10.19
C SER A 232 9.17 19.06 9.13
N GLY A 233 8.86 17.78 9.23
CA GLY A 233 9.35 16.74 8.31
C GLY A 233 8.87 16.92 6.88
N ILE A 234 7.63 17.38 6.70
CA ILE A 234 7.04 17.64 5.39
C ILE A 234 7.84 18.66 4.55
N ASN A 235 8.52 19.60 5.21
CA ASN A 235 9.35 20.61 4.52
C ASN A 235 10.55 19.98 3.76
N GLY A 236 11.01 18.80 4.19
CA GLY A 236 12.05 18.04 3.48
C GLY A 236 11.58 17.62 2.08
N ILE A 237 10.38 17.11 2.00
CA ILE A 237 9.74 16.71 0.75
C ILE A 237 9.46 17.93 -0.14
N LYS A 238 8.92 19.00 0.42
CA LYS A 238 8.68 20.23 -0.35
C LYS A 238 9.96 20.77 -1.01
N ARG A 239 11.07 20.76 -0.26
CA ARG A 239 12.38 21.15 -0.80
C ARG A 239 12.86 20.22 -1.91
N TRP A 240 12.65 18.90 -1.77
CA TRP A 240 12.99 17.97 -2.83
C TRP A 240 12.16 18.20 -4.09
N LEU A 241 10.84 18.34 -4.00
CA LEU A 241 9.99 18.67 -5.16
C LEU A 241 10.39 20.00 -5.80
N GLY A 242 10.77 21.00 -5.00
CA GLY A 242 11.36 22.25 -5.52
C GLY A 242 12.64 22.00 -6.32
N ARG A 243 13.53 21.08 -5.86
CA ARG A 243 14.72 20.70 -6.63
C ARG A 243 14.40 19.93 -7.91
N VAL A 244 13.36 19.10 -7.92
CA VAL A 244 12.86 18.46 -9.16
C VAL A 244 12.41 19.52 -10.15
N TRP A 245 11.66 20.52 -9.67
CA TRP A 245 11.25 21.67 -10.49
C TRP A 245 12.44 22.42 -11.07
N ASP A 246 13.42 22.76 -10.23
CA ASP A 246 14.63 23.48 -10.65
C ASP A 246 15.48 22.66 -11.64
N VAL A 247 15.56 21.33 -11.48
CA VAL A 247 16.27 20.45 -12.40
C VAL A 247 15.60 20.44 -13.77
N ALA A 248 14.28 20.27 -13.83
CA ALA A 248 13.56 20.26 -15.10
C ALA A 248 13.59 21.60 -15.83
N GLY A 249 13.60 22.72 -15.07
CA GLY A 249 13.67 24.09 -15.62
C GLY A 249 15.07 24.63 -15.86
N ARG A 250 16.14 23.84 -15.62
CA ARG A 250 17.53 24.33 -15.80
C ARG A 250 17.85 24.66 -17.25
N ASP A 251 18.56 25.76 -17.41
CA ASP A 251 19.20 26.10 -18.70
C ASP A 251 20.35 25.11 -18.98
N PHE A 252 20.26 24.46 -20.10
CA PHE A 252 21.26 23.51 -20.61
C PHE A 252 22.03 24.00 -21.84
N SER A 253 21.88 25.28 -22.19
CA SER A 253 22.57 25.90 -23.32
C SER A 253 24.11 25.84 -23.22
N GLY A 254 24.62 25.70 -22.01
CA GLY A 254 26.04 25.52 -21.74
C GLY A 254 26.58 24.09 -21.90
N LEU A 255 25.69 23.10 -22.12
CA LEU A 255 26.10 21.72 -22.36
C LEU A 255 26.40 21.49 -23.85
N GLY A 256 27.38 20.65 -24.16
CA GLY A 256 27.74 20.30 -25.53
C GLY A 256 26.83 19.25 -26.17
N GLU A 257 26.95 19.06 -27.48
CA GLU A 257 26.30 17.95 -28.21
C GLU A 257 26.86 16.59 -27.81
N SER A 258 28.13 16.54 -27.35
CA SER A 258 28.81 15.36 -26.81
C SER A 258 29.45 15.66 -25.47
N GLY A 259 29.44 14.69 -24.57
CA GLY A 259 30.05 14.78 -23.26
C GLY A 259 31.33 13.96 -23.12
N ASP A 260 31.93 14.00 -21.94
CA ASP A 260 33.00 13.12 -21.54
C ASP A 260 32.47 11.68 -21.38
N ALA A 261 33.12 10.71 -21.99
CA ALA A 261 32.63 9.33 -22.06
C ALA A 261 32.45 8.65 -20.70
N GLU A 262 33.23 9.04 -19.69
CA GLU A 262 33.11 8.50 -18.33
C GLU A 262 31.98 9.18 -17.58
N ALA A 263 31.84 10.51 -17.71
CA ALA A 263 30.73 11.26 -17.12
C ALA A 263 29.36 10.80 -17.69
N GLU A 264 29.27 10.58 -18.99
CA GLU A 264 28.09 10.05 -19.67
C GLU A 264 27.73 8.67 -19.11
N ARG A 265 28.66 7.72 -19.10
CA ARG A 265 28.45 6.39 -18.54
C ARG A 265 28.09 6.40 -17.07
N SER A 266 28.71 7.28 -16.29
CA SER A 266 28.40 7.41 -14.86
C SER A 266 26.94 7.84 -14.65
N LEU A 267 26.48 8.87 -15.37
CA LEU A 267 25.09 9.32 -15.30
C LEU A 267 24.12 8.24 -15.78
N GLU A 268 24.43 7.55 -16.88
CA GLU A 268 23.65 6.46 -17.43
C GLU A 268 23.48 5.32 -16.42
N ARG A 269 24.55 4.86 -15.78
CA ARG A 269 24.51 3.85 -14.72
C ARG A 269 23.63 4.25 -13.55
N VAL A 270 23.82 5.47 -13.02
CA VAL A 270 22.99 5.98 -11.91
C VAL A 270 21.51 6.04 -12.33
N SER A 271 21.23 6.44 -13.56
CA SER A 271 19.90 6.51 -14.13
C SER A 271 19.23 5.14 -14.18
N HIS A 272 19.91 4.12 -14.71
CA HIS A 272 19.40 2.75 -14.81
C HIS A 272 19.27 2.07 -13.43
N ALA A 273 20.25 2.24 -12.55
CA ALA A 273 20.18 1.74 -11.18
C ALA A 273 19.01 2.36 -10.38
N THR A 274 18.76 3.67 -10.57
CA THR A 274 17.60 4.33 -9.97
C THR A 274 16.30 3.74 -10.51
N THR A 275 16.20 3.54 -11.82
CA THR A 275 15.02 2.91 -12.46
C THR A 275 14.73 1.54 -11.88
N GLN A 276 15.74 0.66 -11.83
CA GLN A 276 15.60 -0.68 -11.24
C GLN A 276 15.10 -0.60 -9.78
N ARG A 277 15.74 0.27 -8.98
CA ARG A 277 15.36 0.48 -7.58
C ARG A 277 13.92 0.96 -7.43
N VAL A 278 13.53 1.98 -8.21
CA VAL A 278 12.17 2.55 -8.14
C VAL A 278 11.13 1.51 -8.52
N ILE A 279 11.31 0.77 -9.61
CA ILE A 279 10.38 -0.28 -10.04
C ILE A 279 10.26 -1.35 -8.96
N THR A 280 11.38 -1.91 -8.49
CA THR A 280 11.40 -2.95 -7.46
C THR A 280 10.77 -2.49 -6.13
N ASP A 281 11.07 -1.27 -5.71
CA ASP A 281 10.55 -0.70 -4.47
C ASP A 281 9.04 -0.39 -4.58
N MET A 282 8.57 0.12 -5.72
CA MET A 282 7.14 0.38 -5.97
C MET A 282 6.32 -0.91 -5.96
N GLU A 283 6.79 -1.96 -6.63
CA GLU A 283 6.15 -3.29 -6.63
C GLU A 283 6.09 -3.90 -5.23
N ALA A 284 7.12 -3.65 -4.41
CA ALA A 284 7.19 -4.12 -3.03
C ALA A 284 6.52 -3.19 -2.01
N PHE A 285 5.84 -2.11 -2.43
CA PHE A 285 5.26 -1.07 -1.57
C PHE A 285 6.28 -0.37 -0.64
N LYS A 286 7.53 -0.30 -1.07
CA LYS A 286 8.61 0.42 -0.38
C LYS A 286 8.72 1.86 -0.88
N PHE A 287 7.65 2.61 -0.83
CA PHE A 287 7.59 3.98 -1.36
C PHE A 287 8.63 4.92 -0.76
N ASN A 288 8.96 4.73 0.52
CA ASN A 288 9.96 5.54 1.21
C ASN A 288 11.36 5.38 0.61
N THR A 289 11.77 4.18 0.26
CA THR A 289 13.07 3.91 -0.38
C THR A 289 13.08 4.29 -1.85
N SER A 290 11.95 4.17 -2.55
CA SER A 290 11.75 4.69 -3.89
C SER A 290 11.96 6.21 -3.94
N ILE A 291 11.30 6.97 -3.05
CA ILE A 291 11.47 8.43 -2.95
C ILE A 291 12.92 8.79 -2.59
N ALA A 292 13.56 8.06 -1.66
CA ALA A 292 14.96 8.27 -1.33
C ALA A 292 15.87 8.09 -2.57
N GLY A 293 15.65 7.06 -3.38
CA GLY A 293 16.34 6.85 -4.64
C GLY A 293 16.18 8.02 -5.61
N LEU A 294 14.96 8.56 -5.73
CA LEU A 294 14.71 9.74 -6.56
C LEU A 294 15.37 11.01 -6.01
N MET A 295 15.49 11.17 -4.70
CA MET A 295 16.27 12.28 -4.08
C MET A 295 17.75 12.18 -4.41
N GLU A 296 18.32 10.98 -4.37
CA GLU A 296 19.70 10.69 -4.75
C GLU A 296 19.92 10.97 -6.24
N PHE A 297 19.01 10.51 -7.11
CA PHE A 297 19.06 10.75 -8.55
C PHE A 297 18.94 12.23 -8.91
N THR A 298 18.04 12.97 -8.25
CA THR A 298 17.93 14.42 -8.41
C THR A 298 19.29 15.11 -8.09
N THR A 299 19.98 14.64 -7.05
CA THR A 299 21.30 15.16 -6.68
C THR A 299 22.35 14.82 -7.72
N ALA A 300 22.35 13.59 -8.23
CA ALA A 300 23.28 13.15 -9.28
C ALA A 300 23.13 13.99 -10.56
N LEU A 301 21.88 14.25 -10.98
CA LEU A 301 21.60 15.13 -12.13
C LEU A 301 22.15 16.53 -11.92
N ILE A 302 21.95 17.11 -10.74
CA ILE A 302 22.48 18.45 -10.42
C ILE A 302 24.00 18.47 -10.55
N HIS A 303 24.69 17.49 -9.95
CA HIS A 303 26.15 17.41 -10.01
C HIS A 303 26.66 17.17 -11.42
N ALA A 304 26.02 16.32 -12.21
CA ALA A 304 26.39 16.05 -13.59
C ALA A 304 26.26 17.32 -14.46
N HIS A 305 25.17 18.06 -14.29
CA HIS A 305 24.96 19.34 -14.97
C HIS A 305 26.02 20.38 -14.58
N ASP A 306 26.23 20.57 -13.27
CA ASP A 306 27.15 21.59 -12.75
C ASP A 306 28.62 21.29 -13.13
N ALA A 307 28.98 20.03 -13.34
CA ALA A 307 30.27 19.63 -13.89
C ALA A 307 30.45 20.00 -15.37
N GLY A 308 29.37 20.21 -16.12
CA GLY A 308 29.40 20.61 -17.54
C GLY A 308 30.03 19.57 -18.48
N LYS A 309 30.10 18.30 -18.05
CA LYS A 309 30.78 17.23 -18.78
C LYS A 309 29.86 16.25 -19.49
N ILE A 310 28.55 16.44 -19.36
CA ILE A 310 27.53 15.59 -20.02
C ILE A 310 26.95 16.33 -21.23
N SER A 311 26.42 15.56 -22.19
CA SER A 311 25.72 16.12 -23.35
C SER A 311 24.31 16.60 -23.02
N VAL A 312 23.78 17.47 -23.86
CA VAL A 312 22.36 17.88 -23.83
C VAL A 312 21.44 16.66 -23.93
N ARG A 313 21.83 15.67 -24.74
CA ARG A 313 21.04 14.42 -24.88
C ARG A 313 20.93 13.65 -23.57
N SER A 314 22.05 13.42 -22.88
CA SER A 314 22.07 12.69 -21.60
C SER A 314 21.37 13.47 -20.50
N TRP A 315 21.47 14.81 -20.51
CA TRP A 315 20.72 15.66 -19.59
C TRP A 315 19.20 15.48 -19.77
N ARG A 316 18.70 15.64 -21.00
CA ARG A 316 17.28 15.49 -21.31
C ARG A 316 16.76 14.10 -20.95
N ALA A 317 17.47 13.05 -21.31
CA ALA A 317 17.10 11.68 -20.98
C ALA A 317 17.03 11.45 -19.45
N GLY A 318 17.97 12.03 -18.69
CA GLY A 318 17.95 11.97 -17.23
C GLY A 318 16.79 12.71 -16.60
N VAL A 319 16.45 13.91 -17.08
CA VAL A 319 15.29 14.71 -16.63
C VAL A 319 13.99 13.96 -16.95
N GLU A 320 13.82 13.49 -18.18
CA GLU A 320 12.64 12.72 -18.60
C GLU A 320 12.42 11.51 -17.70
N ARG A 321 13.47 10.72 -17.44
CA ARG A 321 13.41 9.56 -16.55
C ARG A 321 13.05 9.94 -15.10
N LEU A 322 13.58 11.05 -14.59
CA LEU A 322 13.22 11.57 -13.28
C LEU A 322 11.72 11.91 -13.20
N LEU A 323 11.19 12.58 -14.23
CA LEU A 323 9.78 12.97 -14.28
C LEU A 323 8.85 11.75 -14.36
N LEU A 324 9.16 10.78 -15.23
CA LEU A 324 8.39 9.54 -15.37
C LEU A 324 8.30 8.76 -14.06
N HIS A 325 9.39 8.65 -13.31
CA HIS A 325 9.39 8.01 -12.01
C HIS A 325 8.74 8.84 -10.90
N THR A 326 8.72 10.17 -11.03
CA THR A 326 8.06 11.07 -10.09
C THR A 326 6.54 11.09 -10.28
N ALA A 327 6.05 10.86 -11.51
CA ALA A 327 4.64 10.98 -11.87
C ALA A 327 3.66 10.17 -10.98
N PRO A 328 3.87 8.89 -10.66
CA PRO A 328 2.95 8.14 -9.80
C PRO A 328 2.94 8.65 -8.35
N LEU A 329 3.99 9.31 -7.90
CA LEU A 329 4.15 9.83 -6.54
C LEU A 329 3.63 11.26 -6.40
N ALA A 330 4.00 12.12 -7.34
CA ALA A 330 3.68 13.55 -7.41
C ALA A 330 3.11 13.93 -8.78
N PRO A 331 1.84 13.55 -9.05
CA PRO A 331 1.27 13.62 -10.39
C PRO A 331 1.15 15.04 -10.96
N HIS A 332 0.84 16.03 -10.13
CA HIS A 332 0.59 17.39 -10.64
C HIS A 332 1.89 18.08 -11.07
N ILE A 333 2.94 17.99 -10.26
CA ILE A 333 4.23 18.59 -10.61
C ILE A 333 4.87 17.89 -11.80
N ALA A 334 4.72 16.56 -11.90
CA ALA A 334 5.28 15.78 -12.99
C ALA A 334 4.60 16.13 -14.33
N GLU A 335 3.26 16.25 -14.35
CA GLU A 335 2.49 16.63 -15.53
C GLU A 335 2.87 18.04 -16.02
N GLU A 336 2.92 19.01 -15.12
CA GLU A 336 3.30 20.39 -15.45
C GLU A 336 4.73 20.47 -16.02
N LEU A 337 5.68 19.74 -15.40
CA LEU A 337 7.06 19.73 -15.87
C LEU A 337 7.22 18.96 -17.19
N TRP A 338 6.40 17.94 -17.42
CA TRP A 338 6.37 17.20 -18.69
C TRP A 338 6.04 18.12 -19.86
N GLU A 339 4.99 18.93 -19.73
CA GLU A 339 4.62 19.92 -20.72
C GLU A 339 5.71 20.99 -20.89
N ARG A 340 6.26 21.54 -19.79
CA ARG A 340 7.31 22.56 -19.82
C ARG A 340 8.61 22.11 -20.45
N THR A 341 8.92 20.83 -20.39
CA THR A 341 10.11 20.24 -21.01
C THR A 341 9.90 19.91 -22.50
N GLY A 342 8.73 20.24 -23.05
CA GLY A 342 8.43 20.20 -24.48
C GLY A 342 7.75 18.93 -24.96
N HIS A 343 7.24 18.12 -24.04
CA HIS A 343 6.47 16.93 -24.38
C HIS A 343 5.00 17.28 -24.67
N THR A 344 4.34 16.42 -25.44
CA THR A 344 2.92 16.53 -25.78
C THR A 344 2.17 15.33 -25.22
N GLY A 345 0.93 15.53 -24.80
CA GLY A 345 0.16 14.49 -24.12
C GLY A 345 0.46 14.42 -22.63
N SER A 346 -0.23 13.52 -21.92
CA SER A 346 -0.08 13.36 -20.49
C SER A 346 1.05 12.39 -20.15
N ILE A 347 1.91 12.74 -19.20
CA ILE A 347 2.94 11.85 -18.65
C ILE A 347 2.35 10.56 -18.08
N HIS A 348 1.08 10.59 -17.65
CA HIS A 348 0.40 9.43 -17.07
C HIS A 348 -0.05 8.39 -18.09
N LEU A 349 0.11 8.67 -19.38
CA LEU A 349 -0.11 7.72 -20.48
C LEU A 349 1.18 7.11 -20.98
N GLU A 350 2.33 7.58 -20.49
CA GLU A 350 3.63 7.08 -20.88
C GLU A 350 3.98 5.77 -20.17
N MET A 351 4.82 4.97 -20.81
CA MET A 351 5.33 3.73 -20.24
C MET A 351 6.42 3.99 -19.20
N ASN A 352 6.50 3.14 -18.21
CA ASN A 352 7.64 3.18 -17.28
C ASN A 352 8.96 3.03 -18.04
N PRO A 353 10.00 3.79 -17.70
CA PRO A 353 11.31 3.61 -18.29
C PRO A 353 11.87 2.21 -18.03
N GLU A 354 12.45 1.61 -19.05
CA GLU A 354 13.18 0.37 -18.91
C GLU A 354 14.60 0.60 -18.37
N PHE A 355 15.19 -0.43 -17.78
CA PHE A 355 16.58 -0.42 -17.36
C PHE A 355 17.37 -1.57 -18.00
N ASP A 356 18.67 -1.34 -18.21
CA ASP A 356 19.61 -2.35 -18.65
C ASP A 356 20.34 -2.93 -17.43
N GLU A 357 20.20 -4.23 -17.18
CA GLU A 357 20.83 -4.92 -16.06
C GLU A 357 22.37 -4.81 -16.09
N ALA A 358 22.98 -4.75 -17.29
CA ALA A 358 24.41 -4.58 -17.42
C ALA A 358 24.90 -3.23 -16.90
N LEU A 359 24.04 -2.20 -16.95
CA LEU A 359 24.33 -0.86 -16.44
C LEU A 359 24.00 -0.72 -14.95
N THR A 360 23.19 -1.60 -14.38
CA THR A 360 22.84 -1.58 -12.96
C THR A 360 23.84 -2.31 -12.09
N ALA A 361 24.70 -3.14 -12.65
CA ALA A 361 25.75 -3.83 -11.94
C ALA A 361 26.74 -2.81 -11.35
N THR A 362 26.81 -2.75 -10.03
CA THR A 362 27.77 -1.91 -9.30
C THR A 362 29.16 -2.52 -9.47
N GLU A 363 30.04 -1.86 -10.18
CA GLU A 363 31.45 -2.31 -10.30
C GLU A 363 32.22 -2.13 -9.01
N THR A 364 31.86 -1.12 -8.20
CA THR A 364 32.48 -0.83 -6.92
C THR A 364 31.45 -0.61 -5.82
N ILE A 365 31.81 -0.99 -4.61
CA ILE A 365 31.04 -0.76 -3.38
C ILE A 365 31.87 0.00 -2.36
N THR A 366 31.22 0.81 -1.53
CA THR A 366 31.88 1.51 -0.43
C THR A 366 31.77 0.70 0.86
N LEU A 367 32.90 0.23 1.38
CA LEU A 367 32.96 -0.47 2.66
C LEU A 367 33.32 0.51 3.79
N ALA A 368 32.53 0.51 4.88
CA ALA A 368 32.88 1.20 6.10
C ALA A 368 34.02 0.47 6.80
N VAL A 369 35.13 1.17 7.08
CA VAL A 369 36.27 0.60 7.82
C VAL A 369 36.20 1.02 9.29
N GLN A 370 36.12 0.02 10.15
CA GLN A 370 36.09 0.19 11.60
C GLN A 370 37.36 -0.29 12.25
N VAL A 371 37.78 0.40 13.30
CA VAL A 371 38.83 -0.06 14.24
C VAL A 371 38.20 -0.10 15.63
N ASN A 372 38.17 -1.29 16.24
CA ASN A 372 37.52 -1.55 17.53
C ASN A 372 36.03 -1.07 17.54
N GLY A 373 35.28 -1.33 16.44
CA GLY A 373 33.86 -1.00 16.31
C GLY A 373 33.53 0.47 15.99
N LYS A 374 34.57 1.36 15.89
CA LYS A 374 34.38 2.75 15.52
C LYS A 374 34.76 2.97 14.05
N VAL A 375 33.86 3.53 13.24
CA VAL A 375 34.18 3.89 11.84
C VAL A 375 35.32 4.89 11.80
N ARG A 376 36.33 4.58 10.98
CA ARG A 376 37.56 5.40 10.82
C ARG A 376 37.70 5.93 9.40
N ASP A 377 37.21 5.18 8.41
CA ASP A 377 37.19 5.60 7.01
C ASP A 377 36.15 4.79 6.21
N GLN A 378 36.05 5.15 4.95
CA GLN A 378 35.30 4.42 3.92
C GLN A 378 36.22 4.17 2.74
N VAL A 379 36.24 2.96 2.19
CA VAL A 379 37.08 2.59 1.06
C VAL A 379 36.19 2.03 -0.06
N GLU A 380 36.45 2.46 -1.29
CA GLU A 380 35.84 1.88 -2.49
C GLU A 380 36.61 0.62 -2.89
N VAL A 381 35.88 -0.45 -3.15
CA VAL A 381 36.40 -1.73 -3.60
C VAL A 381 35.48 -2.34 -4.66
N PRO A 382 35.97 -3.25 -5.52
CA PRO A 382 35.10 -3.99 -6.44
C PRO A 382 33.91 -4.64 -5.71
N ALA A 383 32.75 -4.71 -6.36
CA ALA A 383 31.53 -5.25 -5.75
C ALA A 383 31.67 -6.74 -5.37
N ASP A 384 32.47 -7.48 -6.12
CA ASP A 384 32.79 -8.89 -5.93
C ASP A 384 34.06 -9.12 -5.10
N VAL A 385 34.58 -8.06 -4.40
CA VAL A 385 35.81 -8.15 -3.60
C VAL A 385 35.72 -9.27 -2.58
N ASN A 386 36.74 -10.11 -2.54
CA ASN A 386 36.88 -11.12 -1.50
C ASN A 386 37.36 -10.49 -0.18
N GLN A 387 37.35 -11.27 0.91
CA GLN A 387 37.71 -10.79 2.24
C GLN A 387 39.13 -10.27 2.30
N ASP A 388 40.08 -10.93 1.66
CA ASP A 388 41.51 -10.59 1.78
C ASP A 388 41.83 -9.27 1.08
N ASP A 389 41.27 -9.05 -0.10
CA ASP A 389 41.38 -7.80 -0.86
C ASP A 389 40.64 -6.64 -0.19
N ALA A 390 39.48 -6.88 0.39
CA ALA A 390 38.71 -5.89 1.14
C ALA A 390 39.49 -5.42 2.39
N VAL A 391 40.12 -6.36 3.10
CA VAL A 391 40.97 -6.08 4.26
C VAL A 391 42.28 -5.35 3.85
N ALA A 392 42.89 -5.74 2.73
CA ALA A 392 44.05 -5.05 2.19
C ALA A 392 43.71 -3.60 1.84
N ALA A 393 42.62 -3.35 1.15
CA ALA A 393 42.13 -2.00 0.83
C ALA A 393 41.85 -1.18 2.11
N ALA A 394 41.19 -1.79 3.11
CA ALA A 394 40.92 -1.14 4.39
C ALA A 394 42.21 -0.72 5.13
N LYS A 395 43.24 -1.59 5.14
CA LYS A 395 44.54 -1.31 5.78
C LYS A 395 45.37 -0.29 5.01
N ALA A 396 45.19 -0.18 3.69
CA ALA A 396 45.86 0.80 2.85
C ALA A 396 45.42 2.24 3.07
N SER A 397 44.21 2.43 3.68
CA SER A 397 43.74 3.77 4.04
C SER A 397 44.65 4.43 5.06
N SER A 398 45.17 5.62 4.74
CA SER A 398 46.04 6.42 5.62
C SER A 398 45.37 6.81 6.96
N LYS A 399 44.05 6.97 6.95
CA LYS A 399 43.27 7.26 8.16
C LYS A 399 43.16 6.04 9.06
N VAL A 400 43.00 4.85 8.49
CA VAL A 400 42.97 3.58 9.23
C VAL A 400 44.34 3.22 9.75
N ALA A 401 45.39 3.33 8.93
CA ALA A 401 46.77 3.00 9.26
C ALA A 401 47.24 3.68 10.57
N ARG A 402 46.90 4.95 10.77
CA ARG A 402 47.21 5.71 12.01
C ARG A 402 46.65 5.05 13.28
N HIS A 403 45.54 4.31 13.16
CA HIS A 403 44.92 3.61 14.29
C HIS A 403 45.46 2.19 14.49
N LEU A 404 46.27 1.70 13.55
CA LEU A 404 46.91 0.39 13.61
C LEU A 404 48.39 0.49 14.06
N GLU A 405 49.00 1.68 14.00
CA GLU A 405 50.39 1.90 14.45
C GLU A 405 50.59 1.51 15.92
N GLY A 406 51.56 0.62 16.20
CA GLY A 406 51.83 0.13 17.54
C GLY A 406 50.77 -0.82 18.14
N MET A 407 49.86 -1.30 17.30
CA MET A 407 48.80 -2.21 17.73
C MET A 407 49.00 -3.62 17.17
N ILE A 408 48.56 -4.61 17.91
CA ILE A 408 48.49 -6.01 17.46
C ILE A 408 47.04 -6.32 17.06
N GLU A 409 46.88 -6.85 15.86
CA GLU A 409 45.61 -7.31 15.35
C GLU A 409 45.18 -8.58 16.10
N VAL A 410 43.95 -8.56 16.65
CA VAL A 410 43.39 -9.66 17.44
C VAL A 410 42.33 -10.42 16.63
N LYS A 411 41.54 -9.71 15.85
CA LYS A 411 40.42 -10.28 15.07
C LYS A 411 40.07 -9.38 13.89
N LEU A 412 39.77 -10.01 12.76
CA LEU A 412 39.19 -9.38 11.58
C LEU A 412 37.74 -9.83 11.43
N ILE A 413 36.86 -8.88 11.14
CA ILE A 413 35.44 -9.15 10.85
C ILE A 413 35.16 -8.47 9.51
N TYR A 414 34.81 -9.29 8.51
CA TYR A 414 34.38 -8.83 7.21
C TYR A 414 32.88 -9.15 7.06
N VAL A 415 32.09 -8.14 6.72
CA VAL A 415 30.70 -8.29 6.35
C VAL A 415 30.58 -7.89 4.88
N PRO A 416 30.39 -8.85 3.97
CA PRO A 416 30.32 -8.58 2.53
C PRO A 416 29.38 -7.42 2.21
N GLY A 417 29.82 -6.52 1.34
CA GLY A 417 29.02 -5.37 0.91
C GLY A 417 28.80 -4.27 1.95
N ARG A 418 29.30 -4.40 3.20
CA ARG A 418 28.99 -3.47 4.29
C ARG A 418 30.19 -2.89 5.01
N LEU A 419 31.04 -3.73 5.59
CA LEU A 419 32.12 -3.21 6.42
C LEU A 419 33.29 -4.20 6.62
N VAL A 420 34.45 -3.62 6.94
CA VAL A 420 35.62 -4.32 7.53
C VAL A 420 35.82 -3.75 8.93
N ASN A 421 35.87 -4.60 9.98
CA ASN A 421 36.21 -4.18 11.34
C ASN A 421 37.49 -4.87 11.80
N ILE A 422 38.52 -4.08 12.09
CA ILE A 422 39.83 -4.53 12.56
C ILE A 422 39.85 -4.34 14.07
N VAL A 423 39.88 -5.44 14.80
CA VAL A 423 39.97 -5.42 16.26
C VAL A 423 41.46 -5.51 16.65
N VAL A 424 41.93 -4.49 17.36
CA VAL A 424 43.35 -4.36 17.75
C VAL A 424 43.50 -4.13 19.25
N ARG A 425 44.70 -4.48 19.80
CA ARG A 425 45.13 -4.18 21.17
C ARG A 425 46.52 -3.55 21.13
N PRO A 426 46.93 -2.76 22.15
CA PRO A 426 48.28 -2.25 22.25
C PRO A 426 49.32 -3.38 22.26
N GLN A 427 50.46 -3.12 21.61
CA GLN A 427 51.63 -3.97 21.71
C GLN A 427 52.25 -3.70 23.09
N VAL A 428 52.20 -4.72 23.99
CA VAL A 428 52.72 -4.64 25.36
C VAL A 428 54.24 -4.74 25.33
#